data_90d658661abaa8eb93b3249b4113d3ef
#
_entry.id   90d658661abaa8eb93b3249b4113d3ef
#
_cell.length_a   1.000
_cell.length_b   1.000
_cell.length_c   1.000
_cell.angle_alpha   90.00
_cell.angle_beta   90.00
_cell.angle_gamma   90.00
#
_symmetry.space_group_name_H-M   'P 1'
#
loop_
_entity.id
_entity.type
_entity.pdbx_description
1 polymer ?
#
loop_
_entity_poly.entity_id
_entity_poly.type
_entity_poly.pdbx_seq_one_letter_code
_entity_poly.pdbx_strand_id
1 'polypeptide(L)'
;MKEIQKKREDYDTWYEATDGTEFNSPEECRKYEESALGVIRSKIAKLIVYDTRKISGEDAWTIMGGCDDHDIVAVKMNTSTDLDLVKQWLLLECPYYNSEGREELKAKRFEIFEDAYNNGDVLIFGMNCDGGGYFINSRQNIINKLSSFDKPKEEIENGK
;
A
#
# COMPACT_ATOMS: atom_id res chain seq x y z
N MET A 1 4.34 15.15 -14.80
CA MET A 1 5.73 15.34 -14.27
C MET A 1 5.85 16.74 -13.67
N LYS A 2 6.44 16.84 -12.50
CA LYS A 2 6.70 18.09 -11.79
C LYS A 2 8.17 18.15 -11.44
N GLU A 3 8.79 19.30 -11.68
CA GLU A 3 10.15 19.57 -11.21
C GLU A 3 10.08 20.03 -9.75
N ILE A 4 10.90 19.41 -8.89
CA ILE A 4 11.04 19.79 -7.49
C ILE A 4 12.51 20.06 -7.18
N GLN A 5 12.78 21.10 -6.38
CA GLN A 5 14.12 21.41 -5.91
C GLN A 5 14.22 21.10 -4.42
N LYS A 6 15.10 20.16 -4.05
CA LYS A 6 15.42 19.86 -2.67
C LYS A 6 16.65 20.63 -2.25
N LYS A 7 16.56 21.33 -1.12
CA LYS A 7 17.66 22.08 -0.55
C LYS A 7 18.68 21.11 0.08
N ARG A 8 19.68 20.73 -0.70
CA ARG A 8 20.96 20.20 -0.16
C ARG A 8 22.04 21.26 -0.41
N GLU A 9 23.22 21.14 0.19
CA GLU A 9 24.34 22.07 0.03
C GLU A 9 24.79 22.21 -1.44
N ASP A 10 24.52 21.20 -2.27
CA ASP A 10 24.54 21.25 -3.73
C ASP A 10 23.11 21.13 -4.25
N TYR A 11 22.65 22.09 -5.05
CA TYR A 11 21.28 22.13 -5.58
C TYR A 11 21.06 21.03 -6.62
N ASP A 12 20.76 19.82 -6.17
CA ASP A 12 20.32 18.73 -7.05
C ASP A 12 18.87 18.97 -7.47
N THR A 13 18.63 18.98 -8.77
CA THR A 13 17.29 19.02 -9.33
C THR A 13 16.72 17.61 -9.38
N TRP A 14 15.56 17.41 -8.78
CA TRP A 14 14.83 16.16 -8.81
C TRP A 14 13.52 16.33 -9.57
N TYR A 15 13.05 15.26 -10.18
CA TYR A 15 11.82 15.21 -10.94
C TYR A 15 10.85 14.25 -10.26
N GLU A 16 9.68 14.76 -9.91
CA GLU A 16 8.65 13.99 -9.22
C GLU A 16 7.59 13.52 -10.23
N ALA A 17 7.34 12.21 -10.28
CA ALA A 17 6.25 11.63 -11.03
C ALA A 17 4.89 11.91 -10.34
N THR A 18 3.79 11.64 -11.06
CA THR A 18 2.42 11.94 -10.59
C THR A 18 2.05 11.19 -9.31
N ASP A 19 2.67 10.06 -9.04
CA ASP A 19 2.46 9.24 -7.83
C ASP A 19 3.38 9.61 -6.66
N GLY A 20 4.27 10.59 -6.86
CA GLY A 20 5.23 11.06 -5.88
C GLY A 20 6.59 10.37 -5.94
N THR A 21 6.84 9.47 -6.89
CA THR A 21 8.15 8.83 -7.09
C THR A 21 9.15 9.85 -7.64
N GLU A 22 10.37 9.88 -7.09
CA GLU A 22 11.40 10.87 -7.41
C GLU A 22 12.51 10.28 -8.27
N PHE A 23 13.03 11.07 -9.22
CA PHE A 23 14.08 10.70 -10.15
C PHE A 23 15.12 11.80 -10.29
N ASN A 24 16.37 11.44 -10.61
CA ASN A 24 17.46 12.36 -10.86
C ASN A 24 17.43 12.93 -12.30
N SER A 25 16.63 12.37 -13.18
CA SER A 25 16.59 12.71 -14.60
C SER A 25 15.15 12.82 -15.10
N PRO A 26 14.84 13.82 -15.94
CA PRO A 26 13.51 13.98 -16.54
C PRO A 26 13.17 12.84 -17.49
N GLU A 27 14.16 12.24 -18.16
CA GLU A 27 13.99 11.09 -19.04
C GLU A 27 13.56 9.86 -18.26
N GLU A 28 14.16 9.59 -17.10
CA GLU A 28 13.80 8.45 -16.24
C GLU A 28 12.40 8.63 -15.67
N CYS A 29 12.08 9.83 -15.18
CA CYS A 29 10.75 10.17 -14.69
C CYS A 29 9.69 9.97 -15.79
N ARG A 30 9.92 10.45 -17.01
CA ARG A 30 8.99 10.26 -18.12
C ARG A 30 8.82 8.79 -18.51
N LYS A 31 9.93 8.03 -18.62
CA LYS A 31 9.87 6.60 -18.93
C LYS A 31 9.09 5.81 -17.84
N TYR A 32 9.25 6.22 -16.60
CA TYR A 32 8.49 5.65 -15.52
C TYR A 32 6.99 5.95 -15.64
N GLU A 33 6.61 7.21 -15.86
CA GLU A 33 5.20 7.61 -16.03
C GLU A 33 4.52 6.90 -17.22
N GLU A 34 5.27 6.62 -18.30
CA GLU A 34 4.80 5.87 -19.46
C GLU A 34 4.77 4.35 -19.24
N SER A 35 5.41 3.85 -18.18
CA SER A 35 5.39 2.42 -17.85
C SER A 35 4.01 1.97 -17.33
N ALA A 36 3.70 0.67 -17.49
CA ALA A 36 2.46 0.11 -16.94
C ALA A 36 2.34 0.33 -15.42
N LEU A 37 3.45 0.24 -14.70
CA LEU A 37 3.50 0.46 -13.26
C LEU A 37 3.28 1.93 -12.91
N GLY A 38 3.96 2.86 -13.57
CA GLY A 38 3.77 4.31 -13.36
C GLY A 38 2.35 4.77 -13.65
N VAL A 39 1.75 4.27 -14.74
CA VAL A 39 0.35 4.55 -15.09
C VAL A 39 -0.61 4.05 -14.00
N ILE A 40 -0.39 2.85 -13.47
CA ILE A 40 -1.24 2.29 -12.41
C ILE A 40 -1.01 3.05 -11.10
N ARG A 41 0.21 3.30 -10.67
CA ARG A 41 0.53 4.04 -9.45
C ARG A 41 -0.07 5.44 -9.45
N SER A 42 -0.02 6.15 -10.57
CA SER A 42 -0.65 7.48 -10.69
C SER A 42 -2.17 7.46 -10.51
N LYS A 43 -2.84 6.36 -10.89
CA LYS A 43 -4.27 6.16 -10.66
C LYS A 43 -4.55 5.76 -9.21
N ILE A 44 -3.75 4.86 -8.65
CA ILE A 44 -3.85 4.41 -7.25
C ILE A 44 -3.62 5.59 -6.28
N ALA A 45 -2.71 6.52 -6.61
CA ALA A 45 -2.45 7.71 -5.79
C ALA A 45 -3.73 8.52 -5.49
N LYS A 46 -4.73 8.48 -6.38
CA LYS A 46 -6.04 9.14 -6.19
C LYS A 46 -6.97 8.40 -5.24
N LEU A 47 -6.71 7.12 -4.99
CA LEU A 47 -7.48 6.26 -4.08
C LEU A 47 -6.86 6.21 -2.68
N ILE A 48 -5.63 6.70 -2.53
CA ILE A 48 -4.91 6.72 -1.26
C ILE A 48 -5.57 7.72 -0.32
N VAL A 49 -6.01 7.22 0.81
CA VAL A 49 -6.59 8.05 1.88
C VAL A 49 -5.63 8.24 3.05
N TYR A 50 -4.56 7.45 3.12
CA TYR A 50 -3.53 7.53 4.13
C TYR A 50 -2.21 6.96 3.59
N ASP A 51 -1.09 7.62 3.89
CA ASP A 51 0.24 7.24 3.39
C ASP A 51 1.28 7.68 4.42
N THR A 52 1.94 6.73 5.10
CA THR A 52 2.95 7.03 6.12
C THR A 52 4.15 7.78 5.59
N ARG A 53 4.48 7.61 4.31
CA ARG A 53 5.57 8.34 3.65
C ARG A 53 5.35 9.86 3.60
N LYS A 54 4.09 10.30 3.76
CA LYS A 54 3.69 11.73 3.75
C LYS A 54 3.51 12.31 5.14
N ILE A 55 3.69 11.49 6.18
CA ILE A 55 3.58 11.90 7.57
C ILE A 55 4.99 12.09 8.11
N SER A 56 5.22 13.20 8.81
CA SER A 56 6.48 13.50 9.46
C SER A 56 6.30 13.73 10.95
N GLY A 57 7.35 13.47 11.74
CA GLY A 57 7.37 13.76 13.17
C GLY A 57 6.83 12.63 14.05
N GLU A 58 6.34 12.97 15.24
CA GLU A 58 5.92 12.00 16.28
C GLU A 58 4.76 11.10 15.84
N ASP A 59 3.89 11.58 14.96
CA ASP A 59 2.75 10.79 14.47
C ASP A 59 3.20 9.58 13.65
N ALA A 60 4.25 9.71 12.85
CA ALA A 60 4.79 8.58 12.08
C ALA A 60 5.31 7.47 13.02
N TRP A 61 6.03 7.83 14.07
CA TRP A 61 6.55 6.90 15.08
C TRP A 61 5.43 6.17 15.85
N THR A 62 4.37 6.91 16.20
CA THR A 62 3.23 6.36 16.96
C THR A 62 2.50 5.28 16.17
N ILE A 63 2.36 5.44 14.86
CA ILE A 63 1.60 4.53 14.00
C ILE A 63 2.46 3.34 13.56
N MET A 64 3.73 3.56 13.28
CA MET A 64 4.65 2.53 12.78
C MET A 64 5.31 1.70 13.88
N GLY A 65 5.08 2.02 15.15
CA GLY A 65 5.64 1.27 16.28
C GLY A 65 7.17 1.27 16.31
N GLY A 66 7.82 2.28 15.75
CA GLY A 66 9.28 2.38 15.66
C GLY A 66 9.93 1.50 14.59
N CYS A 67 9.15 0.96 13.65
CA CYS A 67 9.68 0.24 12.49
C CYS A 67 9.99 1.20 11.35
N ASP A 68 11.26 1.51 11.14
CA ASP A 68 11.72 2.34 10.01
C ASP A 68 11.53 1.66 8.64
N ASP A 69 11.21 0.37 8.61
CA ASP A 69 11.29 -0.47 7.42
C ASP A 69 9.93 -0.74 6.75
N HIS A 70 8.84 -0.14 7.24
CA HIS A 70 7.49 -0.43 6.71
C HIS A 70 6.73 0.84 6.36
N ASP A 71 6.46 1.00 5.07
CA ASP A 71 5.47 1.97 4.62
C ASP A 71 4.06 1.38 4.71
N ILE A 72 3.13 2.16 5.25
CA ILE A 72 1.71 1.81 5.29
C ILE A 72 0.94 2.73 4.37
N VAL A 73 0.20 2.14 3.44
CA VAL A 73 -0.69 2.85 2.52
C VAL A 73 -2.11 2.32 2.70
N ALA A 74 -3.06 3.22 2.89
CA ALA A 74 -4.47 2.88 2.96
C ALA A 74 -5.21 3.38 1.73
N VAL A 75 -5.97 2.48 1.08
CA VAL A 75 -6.67 2.73 -0.18
C VAL A 75 -8.18 2.58 0.02
N LYS A 76 -8.95 3.54 -0.48
CA LYS A 76 -10.41 3.50 -0.50
C LYS A 76 -10.91 3.26 -1.91
N MET A 77 -11.58 2.14 -2.13
CA MET A 77 -12.21 1.78 -3.39
C MET A 77 -13.68 2.22 -3.37
N ASN A 78 -14.11 2.97 -4.38
CA ASN A 78 -15.48 3.49 -4.47
C ASN A 78 -16.27 2.86 -5.62
N THR A 79 -15.57 2.27 -6.59
CA THR A 79 -16.17 1.64 -7.78
C THR A 79 -15.54 0.26 -8.04
N SER A 80 -16.23 -0.57 -8.81
CA SER A 80 -15.66 -1.85 -9.29
C SER A 80 -14.39 -1.65 -10.12
N THR A 81 -14.31 -0.55 -10.85
CA THR A 81 -13.10 -0.17 -11.60
C THR A 81 -11.91 0.09 -10.66
N ASP A 82 -12.16 0.68 -9.49
CA ASP A 82 -11.10 0.87 -8.49
C ASP A 82 -10.62 -0.48 -7.92
N LEU A 83 -11.55 -1.41 -7.68
CA LEU A 83 -11.22 -2.77 -7.23
C LEU A 83 -10.32 -3.48 -8.26
N ASP A 84 -10.68 -3.43 -9.54
CA ASP A 84 -9.88 -4.03 -10.62
C ASP A 84 -8.50 -3.37 -10.72
N LEU A 85 -8.44 -2.05 -10.57
CA LEU A 85 -7.21 -1.29 -10.57
C LEU A 85 -6.27 -1.69 -9.41
N VAL A 86 -6.82 -1.86 -8.20
CA VAL A 86 -6.05 -2.28 -7.02
C VAL A 86 -5.55 -3.72 -7.17
N LYS A 87 -6.35 -4.63 -7.76
CA LYS A 87 -5.91 -5.98 -8.10
C LYS A 87 -4.74 -5.98 -9.09
N GLN A 88 -4.83 -5.17 -10.15
CA GLN A 88 -3.74 -5.02 -11.13
C GLN A 88 -2.48 -4.42 -10.49
N TRP A 89 -2.64 -3.41 -9.64
CA TRP A 89 -1.54 -2.80 -8.93
C TRP A 89 -0.78 -3.82 -8.08
N LEU A 90 -1.46 -4.65 -7.28
CA LEU A 90 -0.81 -5.71 -6.51
C LEU A 90 0.03 -6.64 -7.39
N LEU A 91 -0.50 -7.05 -8.55
CA LEU A 91 0.19 -7.99 -9.44
C LEU A 91 1.44 -7.38 -10.10
N LEU A 92 1.46 -6.05 -10.30
CA LEU A 92 2.61 -5.34 -10.85
C LEU A 92 3.66 -5.01 -9.77
N GLU A 93 3.23 -4.60 -8.57
CA GLU A 93 4.12 -4.35 -7.44
C GLU A 93 4.76 -5.62 -6.91
N CYS A 94 4.01 -6.71 -6.90
CA CYS A 94 4.46 -7.97 -6.35
C CYS A 94 4.27 -9.13 -7.37
N PRO A 95 5.20 -9.26 -8.33
CA PRO A 95 5.14 -10.31 -9.36
C PRO A 95 5.09 -11.74 -8.78
N TYR A 96 5.47 -11.91 -7.51
CA TYR A 96 5.37 -13.16 -6.78
C TYR A 96 3.97 -13.79 -6.83
N TYR A 97 2.91 -12.98 -6.82
CA TYR A 97 1.53 -13.48 -6.93
C TYR A 97 1.16 -14.00 -8.33
N ASN A 98 2.00 -13.72 -9.33
CA ASN A 98 1.86 -14.25 -10.69
C ASN A 98 2.70 -15.49 -10.93
N SER A 99 3.51 -15.95 -9.96
CA SER A 99 4.32 -17.15 -10.08
C SER A 99 3.46 -18.40 -10.03
N GLU A 100 3.92 -19.46 -10.71
CA GLU A 100 3.28 -20.77 -10.70
C GLU A 100 3.06 -21.30 -9.28
N GLY A 101 1.92 -21.90 -9.02
CA GLY A 101 1.56 -22.46 -7.71
C GLY A 101 1.13 -21.41 -6.67
N ARG A 102 0.85 -20.15 -7.07
CA ARG A 102 0.40 -19.06 -6.19
C ARG A 102 -1.05 -18.65 -6.40
N GLU A 103 -1.80 -19.37 -7.20
CA GLU A 103 -3.19 -19.07 -7.57
C GLU A 103 -4.09 -18.99 -6.33
N GLU A 104 -3.96 -19.94 -5.39
CA GLU A 104 -4.73 -19.94 -4.15
C GLU A 104 -4.39 -18.73 -3.27
N LEU A 105 -3.09 -18.40 -3.13
CA LEU A 105 -2.66 -17.26 -2.35
C LEU A 105 -3.17 -15.95 -2.97
N LYS A 106 -3.09 -15.82 -4.29
CA LYS A 106 -3.64 -14.67 -5.03
C LYS A 106 -5.14 -14.55 -4.83
N ALA A 107 -5.89 -15.66 -4.95
CA ALA A 107 -7.33 -15.68 -4.73
C ALA A 107 -7.69 -15.20 -3.33
N LYS A 108 -7.03 -15.71 -2.28
CA LYS A 108 -7.24 -15.24 -0.89
C LYS A 108 -6.97 -13.74 -0.70
N ARG A 109 -5.99 -13.17 -1.42
CA ARG A 109 -5.74 -11.73 -1.38
C ARG A 109 -6.86 -10.95 -2.06
N PHE A 110 -7.34 -11.44 -3.20
CA PHE A 110 -8.43 -10.80 -3.92
C PHE A 110 -9.76 -10.86 -3.16
N GLU A 111 -10.02 -11.94 -2.41
CA GLU A 111 -11.16 -12.02 -1.47
C GLU A 111 -11.12 -10.89 -0.44
N ILE A 112 -9.96 -10.58 0.14
CA ILE A 112 -9.80 -9.47 1.09
C ILE A 112 -10.15 -8.13 0.41
N PHE A 113 -9.77 -7.94 -0.86
CA PHE A 113 -10.07 -6.72 -1.62
C PHE A 113 -11.55 -6.59 -1.90
N GLU A 114 -12.19 -7.68 -2.33
CA GLU A 114 -13.62 -7.75 -2.59
C GLU A 114 -14.43 -7.49 -1.32
N ASP A 115 -14.04 -8.10 -0.21
CA ASP A 115 -14.67 -7.87 1.09
C ASP A 115 -14.54 -6.41 1.53
N ALA A 116 -13.35 -5.81 1.41
CA ALA A 116 -13.15 -4.41 1.75
C ALA A 116 -14.00 -3.49 0.86
N TYR A 117 -14.06 -3.75 -0.44
CA TYR A 117 -14.87 -3.01 -1.39
C TYR A 117 -16.36 -3.13 -1.08
N ASN A 118 -16.89 -4.35 -0.93
CA ASN A 118 -18.30 -4.63 -0.69
C ASN A 118 -18.81 -4.04 0.63
N ASN A 119 -17.94 -4.00 1.65
CA ASN A 119 -18.27 -3.41 2.95
C ASN A 119 -17.97 -1.90 3.01
N GLY A 120 -17.53 -1.28 1.93
CA GLY A 120 -17.14 0.12 1.91
C GLY A 120 -15.99 0.44 2.88
N ASP A 121 -15.15 -0.56 3.19
CA ASP A 121 -14.02 -0.42 4.10
C ASP A 121 -12.75 0.08 3.38
N VAL A 122 -11.71 0.34 4.13
CA VAL A 122 -10.39 0.75 3.67
C VAL A 122 -9.47 -0.46 3.63
N LEU A 123 -8.77 -0.64 2.52
CA LEU A 123 -7.75 -1.66 2.33
C LEU A 123 -6.39 -1.10 2.77
N ILE A 124 -5.69 -1.81 3.64
CA ILE A 124 -4.41 -1.40 4.20
C ILE A 124 -3.31 -2.29 3.65
N PHE A 125 -2.30 -1.67 3.05
CA PHE A 125 -1.07 -2.30 2.59
C PHE A 125 0.08 -1.87 3.49
N GLY A 126 0.83 -2.83 4.03
CA GLY A 126 2.16 -2.60 4.58
C GLY A 126 3.18 -3.06 3.55
N MET A 127 4.09 -2.18 3.16
CA MET A 127 5.17 -2.49 2.23
C MET A 127 6.47 -2.56 3.02
N ASN A 128 7.17 -3.68 2.92
CA ASN A 128 8.50 -3.81 3.48
C ASN A 128 9.51 -3.24 2.48
N CYS A 129 10.31 -2.26 2.88
CA CYS A 129 11.33 -1.63 2.06
C CYS A 129 12.38 -2.63 1.54
N ASP A 130 12.61 -3.72 2.27
CA ASP A 130 13.55 -4.79 1.90
C ASP A 130 12.98 -5.84 0.94
N GLY A 131 11.80 -5.62 0.40
CA GLY A 131 11.17 -6.54 -0.58
C GLY A 131 10.66 -7.86 -0.01
N GLY A 132 10.60 -7.98 1.32
CA GLY A 132 10.31 -9.24 2.02
C GLY A 132 8.83 -9.62 2.15
N GLY A 133 7.90 -8.81 1.69
CA GLY A 133 6.49 -9.17 1.72
C GLY A 133 5.53 -8.00 1.95
N TYR A 134 4.31 -8.20 1.48
CA TYR A 134 3.22 -7.26 1.68
C TYR A 134 2.28 -7.78 2.76
N PHE A 135 2.04 -6.95 3.77
CA PHE A 135 0.89 -7.11 4.64
C PHE A 135 -0.33 -6.49 3.94
N ILE A 136 -1.40 -7.25 3.80
CA ILE A 136 -2.64 -6.78 3.18
C ILE A 136 -3.81 -7.20 4.05
N ASN A 137 -4.61 -6.23 4.47
CA ASN A 137 -5.83 -6.51 5.23
C ASN A 137 -6.84 -5.35 5.12
N SER A 138 -8.11 -5.60 5.40
CA SER A 138 -9.06 -4.52 5.60
C SER A 138 -8.89 -3.91 7.00
N ARG A 139 -9.24 -2.63 7.13
CA ARG A 139 -9.24 -1.94 8.42
C ARG A 139 -10.12 -2.68 9.44
N GLN A 140 -11.31 -3.13 9.04
CA GLN A 140 -12.23 -3.83 9.93
C GLN A 140 -11.66 -5.16 10.43
N ASN A 141 -10.98 -5.91 9.58
CA ASN A 141 -10.33 -7.16 9.98
C ASN A 141 -9.22 -6.93 11.00
N ILE A 142 -8.46 -5.84 10.86
CA ILE A 142 -7.43 -5.46 11.84
C ILE A 142 -8.10 -5.12 13.19
N ILE A 143 -9.14 -4.29 13.18
CA ILE A 143 -9.91 -3.93 14.39
C ILE A 143 -10.46 -5.17 15.06
N ASN A 144 -11.08 -6.08 14.31
CA ASN A 144 -11.65 -7.31 14.84
C ASN A 144 -10.57 -8.19 15.51
N LYS A 145 -9.40 -8.30 14.89
CA LYS A 145 -8.28 -9.05 15.50
C LYS A 145 -7.79 -8.40 16.79
N LEU A 146 -7.58 -7.09 16.80
CA LEU A 146 -7.15 -6.37 17.99
C LEU A 146 -8.18 -6.54 19.13
N SER A 147 -9.46 -6.36 18.84
CA SER A 147 -10.55 -6.54 19.84
C SER A 147 -10.65 -7.96 20.37
N SER A 148 -10.13 -8.96 19.66
CA SER A 148 -10.13 -10.34 20.15
C SER A 148 -9.12 -10.57 21.29
N PHE A 149 -8.09 -9.74 21.41
CA PHE A 149 -7.11 -9.81 22.50
C PHE A 149 -7.64 -9.28 23.83
N ASP A 150 -8.72 -8.49 23.78
CA ASP A 150 -9.37 -7.95 24.99
C ASP A 150 -10.29 -8.98 25.69
N LYS A 151 -10.52 -10.14 25.06
CA LYS A 151 -11.33 -11.20 25.65
C LYS A 151 -10.54 -11.96 26.73
N PRO A 152 -11.14 -12.24 27.87
CA PRO A 152 -10.53 -13.09 28.93
C PRO A 152 -10.11 -14.45 28.34
N LYS A 153 -8.92 -14.92 28.71
CA LYS A 153 -8.36 -16.18 28.18
C LYS A 153 -9.28 -17.41 28.39
N GLU A 154 -10.17 -17.37 29.38
CA GLU A 154 -11.14 -18.44 29.68
C GLU A 154 -12.21 -18.66 28.60
N GLU A 155 -12.48 -17.65 27.75
CA GLU A 155 -13.44 -17.81 26.63
C GLU A 155 -12.82 -18.45 25.39
N ILE A 156 -11.49 -18.47 25.30
CA ILE A 156 -10.76 -18.98 24.12
C ILE A 156 -10.60 -20.50 24.17
N GLU A 157 -10.53 -21.09 25.39
CA GLU A 157 -10.35 -22.55 25.58
C GLU A 157 -11.66 -23.36 25.44
N ASN A 158 -12.82 -22.73 25.59
CA ASN A 158 -14.12 -23.42 25.54
C ASN A 158 -14.78 -23.41 24.14
N GLY A 159 -14.10 -22.90 23.12
CA GLY A 159 -14.57 -22.83 21.72
C GLY A 159 -14.00 -23.91 20.78
N LYS A 160 -13.54 -25.06 21.36
CA LYS A 160 -13.10 -26.21 20.55
C LYS A 160 -14.11 -27.35 20.63
#